data_222110a39fef95167f5a1a09c6775867
#
_entry.id   222110a39fef95167f5a1a09c6775867
#
_cell.length_a   1.000
_cell.length_b   1.000
_cell.length_c   1.000
_cell.angle_alpha   90.00
_cell.angle_beta   90.00
_cell.angle_gamma   90.00
#
_symmetry.space_group_name_H-M   'P 1'
#
loop_
_entity.id
_entity.type
_entity.pdbx_description
1 polymer ?
#
loop_
_entity_poly.entity_id
_entity_poly.type
_entity_poly.pdbx_seq_one_letter_code
_entity_poly.pdbx_strand_id
1 'polypeptide(L)'
;MTAIALLGAAACSRDPSPEALQRTLSAHPEVLVGAIRAHPTEFMQAVNAAFQASQASQQQAAADKIDAEFRNPKQPDVTDRVSLGSPSAPVTIVEYTDFECPYCRQSVEVLHQLLGQYQGKVRLVVKQTPLDMHPNAMPAALMFEALALQGGDKAFKFYELMYAEQEKLVAGGQRFVEEAARRVGADVPRALRDQQSDAVRARVAADIAEGEAFGFTGTPAFVINGVSLEGAHPANNFVPIINRHLAAAR
;
A
#
# COMPACT_ATOMS: atom_id res chain seq x y z
N MET A 1 9.94 81.04 35.71
CA MET A 1 8.86 80.06 35.45
C MET A 1 9.31 79.29 34.22
N THR A 2 9.89 78.15 34.38
CA THR A 2 10.45 77.30 33.30
C THR A 2 9.56 76.10 33.13
N ALA A 3 8.87 76.03 32.00
CA ALA A 3 7.99 74.90 31.64
C ALA A 3 8.85 73.75 31.09
N ILE A 4 8.85 72.61 31.76
CA ILE A 4 9.41 71.35 31.27
C ILE A 4 8.32 70.63 30.46
N ALA A 5 8.55 70.52 29.14
CA ALA A 5 7.73 69.71 28.26
C ALA A 5 8.19 68.25 28.36
N LEU A 6 7.33 67.37 28.91
CA LEU A 6 7.49 65.91 28.85
C LEU A 6 7.09 65.44 27.44
N LEU A 7 8.06 65.08 26.62
CA LEU A 7 7.81 64.28 25.40
C LEU A 7 7.57 62.82 25.80
N GLY A 8 6.33 62.39 25.79
CA GLY A 8 5.95 61.00 25.88
C GLY A 8 6.31 60.25 24.61
N ALA A 9 7.31 59.42 24.64
CA ALA A 9 7.61 58.46 23.54
C ALA A 9 6.58 57.33 23.59
N ALA A 10 5.56 57.41 22.74
CA ALA A 10 4.70 56.25 22.45
C ALA A 10 5.48 55.22 21.63
N ALA A 11 6.08 54.24 22.32
CA ALA A 11 6.62 53.05 21.68
C ALA A 11 5.47 52.24 21.11
N CYS A 12 5.14 52.44 19.82
CA CYS A 12 4.31 51.51 19.09
C CYS A 12 5.08 50.19 18.93
N SER A 13 4.85 49.22 19.79
CA SER A 13 5.26 47.83 19.57
C SER A 13 4.40 47.29 18.42
N ARG A 14 4.84 47.48 17.17
CA ARG A 14 4.32 46.71 16.03
C ARG A 14 4.94 45.35 16.12
N ASP A 15 4.08 44.34 16.21
CA ASP A 15 4.53 42.97 16.05
C ASP A 15 5.26 42.84 14.70
N PRO A 16 6.42 42.16 14.67
CA PRO A 16 7.18 42.00 13.43
C PRO A 16 6.31 41.27 12.37
N SER A 17 6.40 41.76 11.12
CA SER A 17 5.69 41.05 10.05
C SER A 17 6.22 39.62 9.89
N PRO A 18 5.43 38.67 9.36
CA PRO A 18 5.87 37.30 9.10
C PRO A 18 7.19 37.25 8.31
N GLU A 19 7.37 38.13 7.32
CA GLU A 19 8.58 38.21 6.49
C GLU A 19 9.78 38.74 7.28
N ALA A 20 9.55 39.66 8.20
CA ALA A 20 10.61 40.17 9.08
C ALA A 20 11.06 39.10 10.09
N LEU A 21 10.09 38.34 10.63
CA LEU A 21 10.37 37.21 11.51
C LEU A 21 11.14 36.11 10.79
N GLN A 22 10.71 35.73 9.58
CA GLN A 22 11.40 34.72 8.75
C GLN A 22 12.84 35.13 8.45
N ARG A 23 13.10 36.40 8.07
CA ARG A 23 14.45 36.89 7.84
C ARG A 23 15.32 36.84 9.09
N THR A 24 14.77 37.21 10.24
CA THR A 24 15.49 37.16 11.52
C THR A 24 15.86 35.72 11.89
N LEU A 25 14.90 34.77 11.80
CA LEU A 25 15.15 33.35 12.12
C LEU A 25 16.14 32.70 11.15
N SER A 26 16.12 33.11 9.87
CA SER A 26 17.06 32.59 8.86
C SER A 26 18.48 33.13 9.09
N ALA A 27 18.61 34.38 9.50
CA ALA A 27 19.91 34.99 9.81
C ALA A 27 20.48 34.58 11.20
N HIS A 28 19.59 34.26 12.14
CA HIS A 28 19.87 33.97 13.54
C HIS A 28 19.13 32.72 14.03
N PRO A 29 19.48 31.52 13.53
CA PRO A 29 18.82 30.28 13.95
C PRO A 29 18.99 29.99 15.46
N GLU A 30 19.99 30.52 16.08
CA GLU A 30 20.24 30.42 17.53
C GLU A 30 19.11 31.03 18.38
N VAL A 31 18.35 31.99 17.85
CA VAL A 31 17.21 32.60 18.54
C VAL A 31 16.11 31.54 18.75
N LEU A 32 15.79 30.73 17.68
CA LEU A 32 14.83 29.65 17.80
C LEU A 32 15.30 28.56 18.77
N VAL A 33 16.57 28.16 18.65
CA VAL A 33 17.19 27.18 19.57
C VAL A 33 17.17 27.67 21.01
N GLY A 34 17.44 28.95 21.23
CA GLY A 34 17.36 29.60 22.53
C GLY A 34 15.95 29.57 23.13
N ALA A 35 14.95 29.89 22.35
CA ALA A 35 13.53 29.83 22.75
C ALA A 35 13.10 28.40 23.12
N ILE A 36 13.49 27.40 22.31
CA ILE A 36 13.20 25.98 22.61
C ILE A 36 13.90 25.56 23.92
N ARG A 37 15.14 25.95 24.15
CA ARG A 37 15.86 25.63 25.39
C ARG A 37 15.29 26.32 26.62
N ALA A 38 14.73 27.50 26.47
CA ALA A 38 14.07 28.21 27.56
C ALA A 38 12.72 27.61 27.93
N HIS A 39 12.01 27.05 26.96
CA HIS A 39 10.64 26.50 27.11
C HIS A 39 10.53 25.09 26.52
N PRO A 40 11.33 24.10 26.96
CA PRO A 40 11.37 22.78 26.32
C PRO A 40 10.06 21.99 26.48
N THR A 41 9.40 22.14 27.64
CA THR A 41 8.14 21.42 27.91
C THR A 41 7.01 21.91 27.02
N GLU A 42 6.84 23.22 26.92
CA GLU A 42 5.80 23.85 26.08
C GLU A 42 6.04 23.55 24.60
N PHE A 43 7.29 23.56 24.17
CA PHE A 43 7.64 23.21 22.80
C PHE A 43 7.27 21.74 22.50
N MET A 44 7.66 20.81 23.37
CA MET A 44 7.33 19.39 23.19
C MET A 44 5.82 19.13 23.24
N GLN A 45 5.08 19.85 24.11
CA GLN A 45 3.62 19.76 24.12
C GLN A 45 3.01 20.23 22.80
N ALA A 46 3.48 21.35 22.25
CA ALA A 46 3.01 21.85 20.95
C ALA A 46 3.30 20.88 19.80
N VAL A 47 4.51 20.30 19.75
CA VAL A 47 4.89 19.29 18.77
C VAL A 47 4.02 18.05 18.89
N ASN A 48 3.82 17.52 20.10
CA ASN A 48 2.97 16.36 20.33
C ASN A 48 1.52 16.64 19.96
N ALA A 49 0.97 17.80 20.29
CA ALA A 49 -0.39 18.19 19.90
C ALA A 49 -0.53 18.28 18.36
N ALA A 50 0.43 18.88 17.67
CA ALA A 50 0.46 18.96 16.21
C ALA A 50 0.55 17.56 15.56
N PHE A 51 1.36 16.67 16.11
CA PHE A 51 1.47 15.28 15.65
C PHE A 51 0.17 14.51 15.85
N GLN A 52 -0.46 14.61 17.01
CA GLN A 52 -1.77 13.99 17.29
C GLN A 52 -2.86 14.53 16.36
N ALA A 53 -2.91 15.85 16.14
CA ALA A 53 -3.86 16.45 15.23
C ALA A 53 -3.66 15.98 13.77
N SER A 54 -2.39 15.86 13.34
CA SER A 54 -2.05 15.30 12.02
C SER A 54 -2.49 13.85 11.88
N GLN A 55 -2.22 13.01 12.89
CA GLN A 55 -2.67 11.61 12.90
C GLN A 55 -4.20 11.50 12.86
N ALA A 56 -4.92 12.28 13.66
CA ALA A 56 -6.37 12.28 13.68
C ALA A 56 -6.96 12.69 12.32
N SER A 57 -6.36 13.71 11.68
CA SER A 57 -6.75 14.13 10.33
C SER A 57 -6.53 13.04 9.27
N GLN A 58 -5.38 12.34 9.33
CA GLN A 58 -5.09 11.22 8.42
C GLN A 58 -6.03 10.04 8.64
N GLN A 59 -6.33 9.69 9.89
CA GLN A 59 -7.30 8.63 10.21
C GLN A 59 -8.70 8.97 9.72
N GLN A 60 -9.14 10.23 9.89
CA GLN A 60 -10.45 10.69 9.39
C GLN A 60 -10.49 10.63 7.86
N ALA A 61 -9.46 11.12 7.17
CA ALA A 61 -9.38 11.06 5.71
C ALA A 61 -9.40 9.61 5.18
N ALA A 62 -8.73 8.68 5.88
CA ALA A 62 -8.77 7.26 5.53
C ALA A 62 -10.17 6.65 5.74
N ALA A 63 -10.85 7.00 6.83
CA ALA A 63 -12.23 6.56 7.07
C ALA A 63 -13.20 7.12 6.03
N ASP A 64 -13.08 8.41 5.70
CA ASP A 64 -13.91 9.06 4.66
C ASP A 64 -13.69 8.43 3.27
N LYS A 65 -12.42 8.09 2.92
CA LYS A 65 -12.10 7.35 1.70
C LYS A 65 -12.79 6.00 1.67
N ILE A 66 -12.68 5.21 2.75
CA ILE A 66 -13.33 3.91 2.88
C ILE A 66 -14.85 4.05 2.69
N ASP A 67 -15.49 5.01 3.37
CA ASP A 67 -16.93 5.25 3.24
C ASP A 67 -17.34 5.72 1.83
N ALA A 68 -16.52 6.51 1.17
CA ALA A 68 -16.74 6.90 -0.22
C ALA A 68 -16.67 5.70 -1.17
N GLU A 69 -15.70 4.80 -0.97
CA GLU A 69 -15.55 3.58 -1.79
C GLU A 69 -16.61 2.53 -1.49
N PHE A 70 -17.16 2.46 -0.28
CA PHE A 70 -18.37 1.67 -0.03
C PHE A 70 -19.60 2.17 -0.81
N ARG A 71 -19.70 3.48 -1.06
CA ARG A 71 -20.79 4.08 -1.86
C ARG A 71 -20.54 3.99 -3.37
N ASN A 72 -19.28 4.04 -3.78
CA ASN A 72 -18.85 3.97 -5.19
C ASN A 72 -17.65 3.01 -5.30
N PRO A 73 -17.90 1.68 -5.26
CA PRO A 73 -16.86 0.68 -5.18
C PRO A 73 -16.04 0.60 -6.46
N LYS A 74 -14.73 0.39 -6.31
CA LYS A 74 -13.85 -0.01 -7.41
C LYS A 74 -14.31 -1.37 -7.95
N GLN A 75 -14.16 -1.58 -9.25
CA GLN A 75 -14.60 -2.80 -9.93
C GLN A 75 -13.40 -3.53 -10.56
N PRO A 76 -12.59 -4.26 -9.77
CA PRO A 76 -11.52 -5.05 -10.36
C PRO A 76 -12.08 -6.17 -11.24
N ASP A 77 -11.48 -6.36 -12.42
CA ASP A 77 -11.84 -7.48 -13.28
C ASP A 77 -11.22 -8.78 -12.74
N VAL A 78 -12.05 -9.63 -12.19
CA VAL A 78 -11.67 -10.96 -11.68
C VAL A 78 -12.15 -12.10 -12.57
N THR A 79 -12.58 -11.80 -13.80
CA THR A 79 -13.03 -12.79 -14.79
C THR A 79 -11.88 -13.73 -15.13
N ASP A 80 -12.16 -15.04 -15.11
CA ASP A 80 -11.18 -16.10 -15.40
C ASP A 80 -9.90 -16.05 -14.56
N ARG A 81 -9.98 -15.45 -13.35
CA ARG A 81 -8.85 -15.44 -12.42
C ARG A 81 -8.92 -16.63 -11.46
N VAL A 82 -7.76 -17.26 -11.25
CA VAL A 82 -7.61 -18.25 -10.19
C VAL A 82 -7.75 -17.57 -8.83
N SER A 83 -8.32 -18.28 -7.85
CA SER A 83 -8.49 -17.77 -6.50
C SER A 83 -8.08 -18.80 -5.46
N LEU A 84 -7.53 -18.31 -4.34
CA LEU A 84 -7.31 -19.09 -3.14
C LEU A 84 -8.52 -18.88 -2.21
N GLY A 85 -9.09 -19.96 -1.70
CA GLY A 85 -10.35 -19.97 -0.96
C GLY A 85 -11.54 -20.40 -1.82
N SER A 86 -12.76 -20.30 -1.28
CA SER A 86 -13.99 -20.74 -1.98
C SER A 86 -14.31 -19.81 -3.15
N PRO A 87 -14.52 -20.32 -4.37
CA PRO A 87 -14.96 -19.48 -5.50
C PRO A 87 -16.27 -18.74 -5.24
N SER A 88 -17.13 -19.27 -4.35
CA SER A 88 -18.41 -18.68 -3.96
C SER A 88 -18.32 -17.79 -2.72
N ALA A 89 -17.11 -17.49 -2.23
CA ALA A 89 -16.94 -16.61 -1.08
C ALA A 89 -17.56 -15.22 -1.33
N PRO A 90 -18.38 -14.71 -0.39
CA PRO A 90 -19.08 -13.43 -0.57
C PRO A 90 -18.12 -12.22 -0.57
N VAL A 91 -16.90 -12.38 -0.05
CA VAL A 91 -15.89 -11.32 -0.05
C VAL A 91 -14.67 -11.76 -0.86
N THR A 92 -14.29 -10.94 -1.83
CA THR A 92 -13.07 -11.11 -2.61
C THR A 92 -12.05 -10.06 -2.19
N ILE A 93 -10.87 -10.49 -1.79
CA ILE A 93 -9.68 -9.64 -1.68
C ILE A 93 -8.92 -9.79 -2.99
N VAL A 94 -8.71 -8.69 -3.71
CA VAL A 94 -7.82 -8.63 -4.87
C VAL A 94 -6.53 -7.98 -4.42
N GLU A 95 -5.42 -8.68 -4.53
CA GLU A 95 -4.09 -8.20 -4.24
C GLU A 95 -3.39 -7.80 -5.54
N TYR A 96 -2.92 -6.56 -5.63
CA TYR A 96 -2.01 -6.06 -6.67
C TYR A 96 -0.59 -6.16 -6.11
N THR A 97 0.22 -7.05 -6.71
CA THR A 97 1.43 -7.52 -6.06
C THR A 97 2.63 -7.56 -7.01
N ASP A 98 3.83 -7.57 -6.41
CA ASP A 98 5.12 -7.69 -7.07
C ASP A 98 5.99 -8.69 -6.30
N PHE A 99 6.46 -9.74 -6.96
CA PHE A 99 7.20 -10.82 -6.32
C PHE A 99 8.56 -10.43 -5.74
N GLU A 100 9.17 -9.33 -6.19
CA GLU A 100 10.40 -8.80 -5.59
C GLU A 100 10.14 -7.76 -4.48
N CYS A 101 8.91 -7.27 -4.34
CA CYS A 101 8.59 -6.26 -3.33
C CYS A 101 8.62 -6.85 -1.90
N PRO A 102 9.44 -6.32 -0.99
CA PRO A 102 9.54 -6.83 0.38
C PRO A 102 8.26 -6.57 1.19
N TYR A 103 7.51 -5.53 0.86
CA TYR A 103 6.23 -5.22 1.51
C TYR A 103 5.12 -6.19 1.06
N CYS A 104 5.16 -6.69 -0.19
CA CYS A 104 4.26 -7.76 -0.65
C CYS A 104 4.52 -9.05 0.13
N ARG A 105 5.79 -9.43 0.34
CA ARG A 105 6.15 -10.57 1.19
C ARG A 105 5.55 -10.47 2.59
N GLN A 106 5.59 -9.28 3.22
CA GLN A 106 5.01 -9.07 4.54
C GLN A 106 3.50 -9.28 4.58
N SER A 107 2.81 -9.05 3.47
CA SER A 107 1.35 -9.18 3.38
C SER A 107 0.88 -10.62 3.29
N VAL A 108 1.73 -11.56 2.85
CA VAL A 108 1.35 -12.98 2.68
C VAL A 108 0.83 -13.59 3.98
N GLU A 109 1.53 -13.38 5.09
CA GLU A 109 1.11 -13.89 6.41
C GLU A 109 -0.23 -13.31 6.85
N VAL A 110 -0.45 -12.01 6.60
CA VAL A 110 -1.73 -11.33 6.89
C VAL A 110 -2.86 -11.93 6.06
N LEU A 111 -2.62 -12.17 4.77
CA LEU A 111 -3.61 -12.78 3.88
C LEU A 111 -3.95 -14.21 4.32
N HIS A 112 -2.96 -15.01 4.73
CA HIS A 112 -3.19 -16.36 5.28
C HIS A 112 -4.02 -16.30 6.57
N GLN A 113 -3.70 -15.39 7.48
CA GLN A 113 -4.47 -15.18 8.70
C GLN A 113 -5.93 -14.84 8.38
N LEU A 114 -6.18 -13.94 7.43
CA LEU A 114 -7.53 -13.55 7.02
C LEU A 114 -8.28 -14.72 6.36
N LEU A 115 -7.66 -15.45 5.45
CA LEU A 115 -8.26 -16.64 4.83
C LEU A 115 -8.60 -17.71 5.88
N GLY A 116 -7.74 -17.92 6.87
CA GLY A 116 -7.99 -18.84 7.99
C GLY A 116 -9.11 -18.36 8.90
N GLN A 117 -9.15 -17.07 9.26
CA GLN A 117 -10.17 -16.48 10.12
C GLN A 117 -11.56 -16.47 9.47
N TYR A 118 -11.63 -16.28 8.15
CA TYR A 118 -12.86 -16.14 7.39
C TYR A 118 -13.10 -17.32 6.42
N GLN A 119 -12.78 -18.55 6.85
CA GLN A 119 -12.93 -19.74 6.00
C GLN A 119 -14.28 -19.80 5.30
N GLY A 120 -14.24 -20.00 3.96
CA GLY A 120 -15.42 -20.05 3.10
C GLY A 120 -16.11 -18.70 2.85
N LYS A 121 -15.72 -17.63 3.54
CA LYS A 121 -16.34 -16.30 3.41
C LYS A 121 -15.45 -15.29 2.68
N VAL A 122 -14.16 -15.55 2.61
CA VAL A 122 -13.16 -14.72 1.93
C VAL A 122 -12.40 -15.59 0.92
N ARG A 123 -12.14 -15.03 -0.24
CA ARG A 123 -11.19 -15.57 -1.24
C ARG A 123 -10.17 -14.49 -1.63
N LEU A 124 -9.00 -14.95 -2.04
CA LEU A 124 -7.93 -14.11 -2.56
C LEU A 124 -7.80 -14.30 -4.07
N VAL A 125 -7.75 -13.21 -4.81
CA VAL A 125 -7.33 -13.14 -6.21
C VAL A 125 -6.05 -12.33 -6.28
N VAL A 126 -5.06 -12.81 -7.02
CA VAL A 126 -3.77 -12.13 -7.19
C VAL A 126 -3.71 -11.52 -8.58
N LYS A 127 -3.33 -10.25 -8.65
CA LYS A 127 -3.06 -9.48 -9.85
C LYS A 127 -1.63 -8.97 -9.87
N GLN A 128 -1.03 -8.95 -11.05
CA GLN A 128 0.38 -8.72 -11.21
C GLN A 128 0.67 -7.25 -11.54
N THR A 129 1.41 -6.58 -10.68
CA THR A 129 1.86 -5.20 -10.88
C THR A 129 3.37 -5.08 -10.64
N PRO A 130 4.19 -5.74 -11.49
CA PRO A 130 5.64 -5.68 -11.38
C PRO A 130 6.14 -4.24 -11.54
N LEU A 131 6.98 -3.79 -10.62
CA LEU A 131 7.54 -2.43 -10.62
C LEU A 131 8.82 -2.38 -11.46
N ASP A 132 9.03 -1.30 -12.19
CA ASP A 132 10.20 -1.12 -13.07
C ASP A 132 11.57 -1.25 -12.35
N MET A 133 11.59 -0.92 -11.05
CA MET A 133 12.78 -1.02 -10.22
C MET A 133 13.15 -2.47 -9.83
N HIS A 134 12.27 -3.44 -10.10
CA HIS A 134 12.41 -4.85 -9.74
C HIS A 134 12.64 -5.71 -10.99
N PRO A 135 13.89 -6.02 -11.35
CA PRO A 135 14.22 -6.61 -12.64
C PRO A 135 13.65 -8.02 -12.87
N ASN A 136 13.36 -8.77 -11.79
CA ASN A 136 12.84 -10.14 -11.90
C ASN A 136 11.32 -10.23 -11.64
N ALA A 137 10.66 -9.10 -11.32
CA ALA A 137 9.23 -9.08 -11.03
C ALA A 137 8.39 -9.43 -12.27
N MET A 138 8.71 -8.86 -13.43
CA MET A 138 7.98 -9.15 -14.67
C MET A 138 8.12 -10.62 -15.11
N PRO A 139 9.30 -11.26 -15.13
CA PRO A 139 9.42 -12.69 -15.38
C PRO A 139 8.59 -13.55 -14.42
N ALA A 140 8.57 -13.21 -13.13
CA ALA A 140 7.80 -13.93 -12.12
C ALA A 140 6.29 -13.76 -12.31
N ALA A 141 5.83 -12.55 -12.62
CA ALA A 141 4.45 -12.23 -12.92
C ALA A 141 3.91 -13.01 -14.12
N LEU A 142 4.66 -13.01 -15.22
CA LEU A 142 4.31 -13.77 -16.44
C LEU A 142 4.29 -15.28 -16.15
N MET A 143 5.21 -15.79 -15.34
CA MET A 143 5.22 -17.21 -14.95
C MET A 143 3.99 -17.55 -14.11
N PHE A 144 3.60 -16.73 -13.14
CA PHE A 144 2.40 -16.94 -12.33
C PHE A 144 1.16 -17.06 -13.23
N GLU A 145 0.96 -16.15 -14.18
CA GLU A 145 -0.17 -16.18 -15.09
C GLU A 145 -0.14 -17.41 -16.02
N ALA A 146 1.05 -17.81 -16.49
CA ALA A 146 1.22 -19.03 -17.26
C ALA A 146 0.89 -20.29 -16.46
N LEU A 147 1.25 -20.32 -15.16
CA LEU A 147 0.90 -21.41 -14.25
C LEU A 147 -0.59 -21.43 -13.91
N ALA A 148 -1.25 -20.28 -13.84
CA ALA A 148 -2.70 -20.19 -13.66
C ALA A 148 -3.47 -20.89 -14.80
N LEU A 149 -2.96 -20.88 -16.03
CA LEU A 149 -3.50 -21.67 -17.15
C LEU A 149 -3.32 -23.19 -16.99
N GLN A 150 -2.43 -23.62 -16.08
CA GLN A 150 -2.22 -25.03 -15.75
C GLN A 150 -2.99 -25.47 -14.50
N GLY A 151 -3.58 -24.52 -13.77
CA GLY A 151 -4.39 -24.73 -12.58
C GLY A 151 -4.01 -23.83 -11.41
N GLY A 152 -5.04 -23.40 -10.68
CA GLY A 152 -4.88 -22.50 -9.55
C GLY A 152 -3.94 -23.01 -8.45
N ASP A 153 -3.96 -24.32 -8.17
CA ASP A 153 -3.05 -24.91 -7.18
C ASP A 153 -1.58 -24.71 -7.49
N LYS A 154 -1.19 -24.79 -8.78
CA LYS A 154 0.20 -24.56 -9.18
C LYS A 154 0.57 -23.09 -9.06
N ALA A 155 -0.33 -22.20 -9.49
CA ALA A 155 -0.12 -20.76 -9.39
C ALA A 155 0.03 -20.31 -7.93
N PHE A 156 -0.84 -20.76 -7.04
CA PHE A 156 -0.73 -20.36 -5.63
C PHE A 156 0.44 -21.03 -4.90
N LYS A 157 0.79 -22.28 -5.19
CA LYS A 157 2.04 -22.88 -4.68
C LYS A 157 3.28 -22.12 -5.17
N PHE A 158 3.25 -21.62 -6.41
CA PHE A 158 4.32 -20.77 -6.93
C PHE A 158 4.36 -19.42 -6.20
N TYR A 159 3.22 -18.76 -6.00
CA TYR A 159 3.10 -17.54 -5.22
C TYR A 159 3.73 -17.68 -3.82
N GLU A 160 3.34 -18.72 -3.08
CA GLU A 160 3.89 -19.04 -1.77
C GLU A 160 5.41 -19.22 -1.79
N LEU A 161 5.90 -20.03 -2.75
CA LEU A 161 7.30 -20.34 -2.89
C LEU A 161 8.14 -19.10 -3.23
N MET A 162 7.63 -18.25 -4.13
CA MET A 162 8.32 -17.02 -4.53
C MET A 162 8.53 -16.08 -3.35
N TYR A 163 7.53 -15.91 -2.49
CA TYR A 163 7.66 -15.08 -1.29
C TYR A 163 8.44 -15.75 -0.16
N ALA A 164 8.31 -17.05 0.03
CA ALA A 164 9.10 -17.79 1.01
C ALA A 164 10.60 -17.75 0.69
N GLU A 165 10.97 -17.73 -0.58
CA GLU A 165 12.36 -17.74 -1.05
C GLU A 165 12.71 -16.48 -1.87
N GLN A 166 12.12 -15.32 -1.54
CA GLN A 166 12.25 -14.08 -2.29
C GLN A 166 13.70 -13.66 -2.53
N GLU A 167 14.59 -13.90 -1.57
CA GLU A 167 16.02 -13.63 -1.72
C GLU A 167 16.66 -14.45 -2.85
N LYS A 168 16.15 -15.67 -3.09
CA LYS A 168 16.60 -16.49 -4.22
C LYS A 168 16.07 -15.98 -5.55
N LEU A 169 14.87 -15.38 -5.58
CA LEU A 169 14.39 -14.70 -6.77
C LEU A 169 15.29 -13.52 -7.12
N VAL A 170 15.61 -12.66 -6.17
CA VAL A 170 16.50 -11.51 -6.38
C VAL A 170 17.88 -11.94 -6.89
N ALA A 171 18.45 -13.00 -6.32
CA ALA A 171 19.78 -13.48 -6.68
C ALA A 171 19.80 -14.32 -7.97
N GLY A 172 18.77 -15.11 -8.22
CA GLY A 172 18.73 -16.14 -9.29
C GLY A 172 17.94 -15.75 -10.53
N GLY A 173 17.06 -14.75 -10.41
CA GLY A 173 16.27 -14.22 -11.52
C GLY A 173 15.46 -15.30 -12.23
N GLN A 174 15.42 -15.22 -13.56
CA GLN A 174 14.68 -16.15 -14.43
C GLN A 174 14.96 -17.63 -14.12
N ARG A 175 16.21 -17.97 -13.80
CA ARG A 175 16.58 -19.36 -13.48
C ARG A 175 15.86 -19.86 -12.22
N PHE A 176 15.73 -19.02 -11.19
CA PHE A 176 14.99 -19.37 -10.00
C PHE A 176 13.47 -19.45 -10.28
N VAL A 177 12.92 -18.55 -11.11
CA VAL A 177 11.53 -18.60 -11.56
C VAL A 177 11.19 -19.94 -12.21
N GLU A 178 12.05 -20.45 -13.09
CA GLU A 178 11.86 -21.75 -13.74
C GLU A 178 12.05 -22.93 -12.77
N GLU A 179 13.00 -22.83 -11.85
CA GLU A 179 13.17 -23.82 -10.78
C GLU A 179 11.93 -23.88 -9.89
N ALA A 180 11.41 -22.75 -9.46
CA ALA A 180 10.19 -22.66 -8.65
C ALA A 180 8.98 -23.26 -9.38
N ALA A 181 8.80 -22.95 -10.66
CA ALA A 181 7.75 -23.56 -11.49
C ALA A 181 7.89 -25.10 -11.55
N ARG A 182 9.11 -25.63 -11.67
CA ARG A 182 9.35 -27.06 -11.66
C ARG A 182 9.01 -27.69 -10.30
N ARG A 183 9.38 -27.04 -9.20
CA ARG A 183 9.13 -27.51 -7.82
C ARG A 183 7.64 -27.61 -7.49
N VAL A 184 6.81 -26.76 -8.08
CA VAL A 184 5.35 -26.82 -7.89
C VAL A 184 4.64 -27.78 -8.86
N GLY A 185 5.38 -28.57 -9.63
CA GLY A 185 4.85 -29.59 -10.52
C GLY A 185 4.25 -29.05 -11.82
N ALA A 186 4.77 -27.92 -12.29
CA ALA A 186 4.34 -27.34 -13.57
C ALA A 186 4.96 -28.05 -14.76
N ASP A 187 4.25 -28.05 -15.90
CA ASP A 187 4.84 -28.27 -17.21
C ASP A 187 5.62 -27.01 -17.61
N VAL A 188 6.92 -26.99 -17.24
CA VAL A 188 7.78 -25.83 -17.48
C VAL A 188 7.93 -25.49 -18.97
N PRO A 189 8.15 -26.44 -19.89
CA PRO A 189 8.18 -26.12 -21.31
C PRO A 189 6.90 -25.45 -21.83
N ARG A 190 5.74 -25.89 -21.34
CA ARG A 190 4.45 -25.24 -21.62
C ARG A 190 4.38 -23.85 -21.02
N ALA A 191 4.73 -23.69 -19.73
CA ALA A 191 4.69 -22.40 -19.04
C ALA A 191 5.60 -21.36 -19.73
N LEU A 192 6.79 -21.77 -20.21
CA LEU A 192 7.71 -20.89 -20.95
C LEU A 192 7.13 -20.45 -22.30
N ARG A 193 6.34 -21.28 -22.97
CA ARG A 193 5.62 -20.86 -24.19
C ARG A 193 4.46 -19.93 -23.84
N ASP A 194 3.68 -20.29 -22.84
CA ASP A 194 2.47 -19.55 -22.44
C ASP A 194 2.84 -18.13 -21.95
N GLN A 195 3.93 -17.95 -21.19
CA GLN A 195 4.40 -16.63 -20.73
C GLN A 195 4.84 -15.71 -21.88
N GLN A 196 5.18 -16.27 -23.05
CA GLN A 196 5.52 -15.48 -24.23
C GLN A 196 4.27 -15.15 -25.08
N SER A 197 3.11 -15.73 -24.77
CA SER A 197 1.88 -15.50 -25.52
C SER A 197 1.34 -14.07 -25.27
N ASP A 198 0.70 -13.52 -26.31
CA ASP A 198 0.05 -12.21 -26.21
C ASP A 198 -1.03 -12.22 -25.11
N ALA A 199 -1.72 -13.34 -24.90
CA ALA A 199 -2.76 -13.47 -23.91
C ALA A 199 -2.22 -13.29 -22.47
N VAL A 200 -1.11 -13.95 -22.11
CA VAL A 200 -0.51 -13.82 -20.78
C VAL A 200 0.09 -12.43 -20.58
N ARG A 201 0.77 -11.90 -21.60
CA ARG A 201 1.33 -10.53 -21.55
C ARG A 201 0.25 -9.47 -21.41
N ALA A 202 -0.85 -9.59 -22.18
CA ALA A 202 -1.97 -8.67 -22.10
C ALA A 202 -2.66 -8.74 -20.71
N ARG A 203 -2.68 -9.90 -20.08
CA ARG A 203 -3.24 -10.09 -18.75
C ARG A 203 -2.45 -9.33 -17.67
N VAL A 204 -1.11 -9.42 -17.68
CA VAL A 204 -0.26 -8.64 -16.78
C VAL A 204 -0.36 -7.14 -17.10
N ALA A 205 -0.37 -6.76 -18.37
CA ALA A 205 -0.53 -5.36 -18.77
C ALA A 205 -1.88 -4.78 -18.31
N ALA A 206 -2.96 -5.56 -18.39
CA ALA A 206 -4.29 -5.16 -17.89
C ALA A 206 -4.30 -4.97 -16.37
N ASP A 207 -3.59 -5.81 -15.61
CA ASP A 207 -3.47 -5.67 -14.15
C ASP A 207 -2.73 -4.39 -13.76
N ILE A 208 -1.64 -4.06 -14.46
CA ILE A 208 -0.89 -2.82 -14.27
C ILE A 208 -1.80 -1.61 -14.54
N ALA A 209 -2.43 -1.60 -15.73
CA ALA A 209 -3.31 -0.50 -16.12
C ALA A 209 -4.51 -0.32 -15.18
N GLU A 210 -5.09 -1.42 -14.67
CA GLU A 210 -6.17 -1.36 -13.70
C GLU A 210 -5.70 -0.79 -12.36
N GLY A 211 -4.53 -1.21 -11.86
CA GLY A 211 -3.93 -0.65 -10.65
C GLY A 211 -3.69 0.85 -10.76
N GLU A 212 -3.14 1.31 -11.89
CA GLU A 212 -2.94 2.73 -12.21
C GLU A 212 -4.27 3.50 -12.27
N ALA A 213 -5.29 2.93 -12.91
CA ALA A 213 -6.63 3.53 -12.99
C ALA A 213 -7.31 3.64 -11.62
N PHE A 214 -6.97 2.76 -10.68
CA PHE A 214 -7.41 2.85 -9.28
C PHE A 214 -6.59 3.83 -8.44
N GLY A 215 -5.53 4.41 -9.01
CA GLY A 215 -4.65 5.38 -8.37
C GLY A 215 -3.59 4.75 -7.48
N PHE A 216 -3.30 3.46 -7.63
CA PHE A 216 -2.23 2.80 -6.87
C PHE A 216 -0.86 3.24 -7.37
N THR A 217 0.02 3.61 -6.45
CA THR A 217 1.35 4.14 -6.74
C THR A 217 2.48 3.17 -6.41
N GLY A 218 2.13 1.99 -5.89
CA GLY A 218 3.10 0.96 -5.50
C GLY A 218 2.40 -0.32 -5.04
N THR A 219 3.20 -1.27 -4.59
CA THR A 219 2.75 -2.58 -4.12
C THR A 219 3.16 -2.83 -2.67
N PRO A 220 2.40 -3.64 -1.93
CA PRO A 220 1.11 -4.22 -2.31
C PRO A 220 -0.01 -3.17 -2.30
N ALA A 221 -1.07 -3.40 -3.07
CA ALA A 221 -2.34 -2.72 -2.92
C ALA A 221 -3.47 -3.76 -2.94
N PHE A 222 -4.57 -3.44 -2.28
CA PHE A 222 -5.69 -4.39 -2.13
C PHE A 222 -7.00 -3.71 -2.50
N VAL A 223 -7.92 -4.49 -3.08
CA VAL A 223 -9.33 -4.12 -3.22
C VAL A 223 -10.18 -5.20 -2.58
N ILE A 224 -10.97 -4.85 -1.57
CA ILE A 224 -11.82 -5.74 -0.80
C ILE A 224 -13.27 -5.44 -1.17
N ASN A 225 -13.86 -6.21 -2.09
CA ASN A 225 -15.19 -5.95 -2.65
C ASN A 225 -15.40 -4.48 -3.04
N GLY A 226 -14.38 -3.84 -3.62
CA GLY A 226 -14.44 -2.47 -4.11
C GLY A 226 -13.85 -1.40 -3.18
N VAL A 227 -13.47 -1.75 -1.95
CA VAL A 227 -12.79 -0.84 -1.00
C VAL A 227 -11.29 -1.07 -1.03
N SER A 228 -10.51 -0.02 -1.27
CA SER A 228 -9.06 -0.11 -1.42
C SER A 228 -8.28 0.11 -0.13
N LEU A 229 -7.17 -0.63 0.00
CA LEU A 229 -6.09 -0.40 0.96
C LEU A 229 -4.76 -0.40 0.21
N GLU A 230 -3.92 0.62 0.39
CA GLU A 230 -2.61 0.74 -0.27
C GLU A 230 -1.48 0.54 0.74
N GLY A 231 -0.49 -0.27 0.36
CA GLY A 231 0.63 -0.64 1.20
C GLY A 231 0.38 -1.88 2.07
N ALA A 232 1.43 -2.31 2.76
CA ALA A 232 1.34 -3.42 3.70
C ALA A 232 0.60 -2.97 4.97
N HIS A 233 -0.48 -3.67 5.29
CA HIS A 233 -1.34 -3.39 6.43
C HIS A 233 -1.47 -4.60 7.35
N PRO A 234 -1.58 -4.42 8.66
CA PRO A 234 -1.94 -5.49 9.58
C PRO A 234 -3.40 -5.94 9.38
N ALA A 235 -3.73 -7.15 9.79
CA ALA A 235 -5.06 -7.75 9.62
C ALA A 235 -6.21 -6.88 10.16
N ASN A 236 -5.97 -6.12 11.23
CA ASN A 236 -6.99 -5.25 11.84
C ASN A 236 -7.47 -4.10 10.93
N ASN A 237 -6.77 -3.78 9.85
CA ASN A 237 -7.24 -2.82 8.85
C ASN A 237 -8.18 -3.46 7.82
N PHE A 238 -8.03 -4.76 7.55
CA PHE A 238 -8.92 -5.52 6.65
C PHE A 238 -10.21 -5.94 7.33
N VAL A 239 -10.14 -6.35 8.60
CA VAL A 239 -11.26 -6.93 9.37
C VAL A 239 -12.52 -6.04 9.38
N PRO A 240 -12.47 -4.71 9.62
CA PRO A 240 -13.65 -3.86 9.58
C PRO A 240 -14.32 -3.83 8.21
N ILE A 241 -13.53 -3.79 7.12
CA ILE A 241 -14.03 -3.76 5.74
C ILE A 241 -14.72 -5.09 5.41
N ILE A 242 -14.06 -6.22 5.70
CA ILE A 242 -14.60 -7.56 5.49
C ILE A 242 -15.91 -7.73 6.24
N ASN A 243 -15.95 -7.38 7.53
CA ASN A 243 -17.13 -7.53 8.37
C ASN A 243 -18.30 -6.68 7.87
N ARG A 244 -18.05 -5.46 7.39
CA ARG A 244 -19.08 -4.58 6.83
C ARG A 244 -19.70 -5.19 5.56
N HIS A 245 -18.90 -5.79 4.66
CA HIS A 245 -19.41 -6.51 3.51
C HIS A 245 -20.21 -7.77 3.89
N LEU A 246 -19.71 -8.54 4.87
CA LEU A 246 -20.43 -9.74 5.35
C LEU A 246 -21.74 -9.40 6.04
N ALA A 247 -21.86 -8.25 6.69
CA ALA A 247 -23.11 -7.78 7.29
C ALA A 247 -24.14 -7.35 6.23
N ALA A 248 -23.68 -6.74 5.13
CA ALA A 248 -24.54 -6.32 4.02
C ALA A 248 -25.02 -7.48 3.11
N ALA A 249 -24.34 -8.64 3.15
CA ALA A 249 -24.69 -9.83 2.37
C ALA A 249 -25.70 -10.77 3.06
N ARG A 250 -26.18 -10.41 4.26
CA ARG A 250 -27.22 -11.15 5.03
C ARG A 250 -28.59 -10.62 4.71
#